data_3536699ae8effb1f31ef989afe6f9b6f
#
_entry.id   3536699ae8effb1f31ef989afe6f9b6f
#
_cell.length_a   1.000
_cell.length_b   1.000
_cell.length_c   1.000
_cell.angle_alpha   90.00
_cell.angle_beta   90.00
_cell.angle_gamma   90.00
#
_symmetry.space_group_name_H-M   'P 1'
#
loop_
_entity.id
_entity.type
_entity.pdbx_description
1 polymer ?
#
loop_
_entity_poly.entity_id
_entity_poly.type
_entity_poly.pdbx_seq_one_letter_code
_entity_poly.pdbx_strand_id
1 'polypeptide(L)'
;GPTEVAPEVLAAMSGPMMGHRSKAASALQRRISNNLRRILLTEQEILLSTSSGTGLMEGAVRSCTAKRAAIFSVGAFGDKWYKIATGNGVPSDIFKSELGQPTTPEMVDAALSTGKYDTICITHNETSTGVQNPVEEIAEVLKKYPDVVWCMDAVSSAAGSRIETDRLGVDVLVTSTQKALALPPGMAVCTLSQKAYERTASVPNRGCYFDLRSIYDTIQKKDYQYTNTPCVSIMYAMDLQLQRIMQEGVENRFARHEAMAEFVRSWADEYFSVFANRDHLSRTLTVISNTRDIDIAALNNVLIERGMQLGNGYRDRKSTRLNSSHSRSGVGGVGV
;
A
#
# COMPACT_ATOMS: atom_id res chain seq x y z
N GLY A 1 -1.62 8.03 9.11
CA GLY A 1 -2.73 7.52 9.90
C GLY A 1 -3.90 7.15 9.02
N PRO A 2 -5.07 6.74 9.58
CA PRO A 2 -6.29 6.60 8.80
C PRO A 2 -6.68 7.93 8.14
N THR A 3 -7.27 7.85 6.96
CA THR A 3 -7.85 9.01 6.28
C THR A 3 -9.29 9.20 6.73
N GLU A 4 -9.86 10.37 6.48
CA GLU A 4 -11.28 10.63 6.69
C GLU A 4 -12.14 9.70 5.82
N VAL A 5 -13.25 9.24 6.37
CA VAL A 5 -14.21 8.35 5.69
C VAL A 5 -15.54 9.09 5.53
N ALA A 6 -16.11 9.04 4.32
CA ALA A 6 -17.37 9.68 4.04
C ALA A 6 -18.51 9.10 4.91
N PRO A 7 -19.44 9.93 5.41
CA PRO A 7 -20.52 9.48 6.31
C PRO A 7 -21.35 8.35 5.74
N GLU A 8 -21.68 8.38 4.43
CA GLU A 8 -22.43 7.33 3.76
C GLU A 8 -21.67 6.00 3.66
N VAL A 9 -20.34 6.04 3.59
CA VAL A 9 -19.48 4.85 3.62
C VAL A 9 -19.46 4.24 5.02
N LEU A 10 -19.40 5.09 6.07
CA LEU A 10 -19.55 4.64 7.45
C LEU A 10 -20.94 4.05 7.70
N ALA A 11 -22.01 4.70 7.21
CA ALA A 11 -23.37 4.21 7.34
C ALA A 11 -23.57 2.82 6.70
N ALA A 12 -22.89 2.54 5.58
CA ALA A 12 -22.96 1.23 4.94
C ALA A 12 -22.48 0.08 5.84
N MET A 13 -21.63 0.35 6.83
CA MET A 13 -21.18 -0.66 7.79
C MET A 13 -22.28 -1.19 8.71
N SER A 14 -23.40 -0.47 8.85
CA SER A 14 -24.54 -0.87 9.69
C SER A 14 -25.50 -1.87 9.01
N GLY A 15 -25.17 -2.33 7.80
CA GLY A 15 -25.96 -3.34 7.10
C GLY A 15 -26.11 -4.63 7.92
N PRO A 16 -27.19 -5.39 7.69
CA PRO A 16 -27.47 -6.64 8.45
C PRO A 16 -26.36 -7.66 8.21
N MET A 17 -25.93 -8.35 9.27
CA MET A 17 -24.96 -9.42 9.14
C MET A 17 -25.46 -10.55 8.25
N MET A 18 -24.60 -11.02 7.35
CA MET A 18 -24.88 -12.18 6.50
C MET A 18 -23.94 -13.34 6.85
N GLY A 19 -24.39 -14.55 6.60
CA GLY A 19 -23.52 -15.72 6.71
C GLY A 19 -22.38 -15.62 5.69
N HIS A 20 -21.14 -15.58 6.16
CA HIS A 20 -19.94 -15.40 5.32
C HIS A 20 -19.66 -16.58 4.35
N ARG A 21 -20.45 -17.67 4.44
CA ARG A 21 -20.43 -18.80 3.51
C ARG A 21 -21.64 -18.78 2.54
N SER A 22 -22.46 -17.76 2.58
CA SER A 22 -23.62 -17.64 1.73
C SER A 22 -23.25 -17.22 0.29
N LYS A 23 -24.13 -17.49 -0.67
CA LYS A 23 -23.99 -16.99 -2.06
C LYS A 23 -23.92 -15.46 -2.11
N ALA A 24 -24.62 -14.77 -1.20
CA ALA A 24 -24.59 -13.32 -1.11
C ALA A 24 -23.21 -12.80 -0.70
N ALA A 25 -22.54 -13.47 0.25
CA ALA A 25 -21.18 -13.12 0.65
C ALA A 25 -20.16 -13.36 -0.48
N SER A 26 -20.29 -14.49 -1.20
CA SER A 26 -19.47 -14.77 -2.40
C SER A 26 -19.66 -13.70 -3.47
N ALA A 27 -20.91 -13.31 -3.75
CA ALA A 27 -21.21 -12.27 -4.73
C ALA A 27 -20.65 -10.90 -4.32
N LEU A 28 -20.72 -10.55 -3.01
CA LEU A 28 -20.13 -9.33 -2.46
C LEU A 28 -18.61 -9.32 -2.66
N GLN A 29 -17.92 -10.39 -2.27
CA GLN A 29 -16.46 -10.48 -2.42
C GLN A 29 -16.05 -10.43 -3.89
N ARG A 30 -16.78 -11.06 -4.80
CA ARG A 30 -16.52 -11.01 -6.24
C ARG A 30 -16.62 -9.59 -6.80
N ARG A 31 -17.65 -8.81 -6.43
CA ARG A 31 -17.78 -7.40 -6.84
C ARG A 31 -16.62 -6.55 -6.33
N ILE A 32 -16.25 -6.73 -5.06
CA ILE A 32 -15.09 -6.06 -4.45
C ILE A 32 -13.82 -6.39 -5.24
N SER A 33 -13.55 -7.67 -5.49
CA SER A 33 -12.36 -8.11 -6.22
C SER A 33 -12.32 -7.54 -7.65
N ASN A 34 -13.44 -7.55 -8.38
CA ASN A 34 -13.50 -7.00 -9.73
C ASN A 34 -13.23 -5.50 -9.78
N ASN A 35 -13.77 -4.72 -8.83
CA ASN A 35 -13.50 -3.30 -8.77
C ASN A 35 -12.05 -2.99 -8.35
N LEU A 36 -11.49 -3.77 -7.43
CA LEU A 36 -10.09 -3.64 -7.03
C LEU A 36 -9.13 -3.95 -8.19
N ARG A 37 -9.41 -4.97 -9.02
CA ARG A 37 -8.60 -5.23 -10.22
C ARG A 37 -8.53 -4.01 -11.13
N ARG A 38 -9.66 -3.34 -11.35
CA ARG A 38 -9.71 -2.12 -12.18
C ARG A 38 -8.90 -0.97 -11.58
N ILE A 39 -8.92 -0.81 -10.25
CA ILE A 39 -8.15 0.25 -9.55
C ILE A 39 -6.66 -0.06 -9.55
N LEU A 40 -6.30 -1.33 -9.37
CA LEU A 40 -4.92 -1.79 -9.28
C LEU A 40 -4.32 -2.14 -10.66
N LEU A 41 -5.10 -1.97 -11.73
CA LEU A 41 -4.70 -2.24 -13.13
C LEU A 41 -4.09 -3.63 -13.27
N THR A 42 -4.86 -4.66 -12.90
CA THR A 42 -4.41 -6.06 -12.87
C THR A 42 -5.53 -7.04 -13.19
N GLU A 43 -5.16 -8.17 -13.77
CA GLU A 43 -6.02 -9.35 -13.90
C GLU A 43 -5.71 -10.41 -12.83
N GLN A 44 -4.71 -10.19 -12.00
CA GLN A 44 -4.32 -11.11 -10.92
C GLN A 44 -5.46 -11.33 -9.92
N GLU A 45 -5.39 -12.41 -9.15
CA GLU A 45 -6.37 -12.65 -8.10
C GLU A 45 -6.22 -11.67 -6.94
N ILE A 46 -7.35 -11.21 -6.43
CA ILE A 46 -7.42 -10.31 -5.28
C ILE A 46 -7.67 -11.11 -4.02
N LEU A 47 -6.74 -11.03 -3.09
CA LEU A 47 -6.83 -11.65 -1.78
C LEU A 47 -7.18 -10.60 -0.73
N LEU A 48 -8.18 -10.88 0.07
CA LEU A 48 -8.61 -10.03 1.19
C LEU A 48 -8.16 -10.64 2.52
N SER A 49 -7.81 -9.79 3.48
CA SER A 49 -7.46 -10.20 4.85
C SER A 49 -8.07 -9.24 5.87
N THR A 50 -8.64 -9.80 6.93
CA THR A 50 -9.06 -9.02 8.10
C THR A 50 -7.81 -8.70 8.93
N SER A 51 -7.09 -7.68 8.48
CA SER A 51 -5.83 -7.24 9.06
C SER A 51 -5.47 -5.82 8.58
N SER A 52 -4.33 -5.32 9.02
CA SER A 52 -3.67 -4.19 8.35
C SER A 52 -2.77 -4.66 7.21
N GLY A 53 -2.28 -3.74 6.37
CA GLY A 53 -1.30 -4.05 5.32
C GLY A 53 -0.08 -4.82 5.83
N THR A 54 0.33 -4.57 7.09
CA THR A 54 1.44 -5.30 7.72
C THR A 54 1.22 -6.83 7.76
N GLY A 55 -0.04 -7.28 7.96
CA GLY A 55 -0.34 -8.72 7.93
C GLY A 55 -0.13 -9.33 6.55
N LEU A 56 -0.55 -8.64 5.48
CA LEU A 56 -0.31 -9.14 4.12
C LEU A 56 1.14 -8.95 3.66
N MET A 57 1.90 -7.98 4.19
CA MET A 57 3.35 -7.94 4.02
C MET A 57 4.00 -9.20 4.62
N GLU A 58 3.57 -9.62 5.81
CA GLU A 58 4.03 -10.87 6.42
C GLU A 58 3.66 -12.07 5.54
N GLY A 59 2.39 -12.15 5.11
CA GLY A 59 1.93 -13.19 4.19
C GLY A 59 2.76 -13.25 2.91
N ALA A 60 3.06 -12.12 2.29
CA ALA A 60 3.83 -12.02 1.06
C ALA A 60 5.26 -12.56 1.23
N VAL A 61 6.03 -12.02 2.17
CA VAL A 61 7.42 -12.42 2.35
C VAL A 61 7.54 -13.88 2.79
N ARG A 62 6.64 -14.36 3.62
CA ARG A 62 6.61 -15.77 4.06
C ARG A 62 6.17 -16.73 2.97
N SER A 63 5.19 -16.36 2.16
CA SER A 63 4.65 -17.26 1.13
C SER A 63 5.52 -17.31 -0.12
N CYS A 64 6.32 -16.28 -0.40
CA CYS A 64 7.04 -16.15 -1.67
C CYS A 64 8.55 -16.40 -1.56
N THR A 65 9.13 -16.40 -0.35
CA THR A 65 10.58 -16.57 -0.18
C THR A 65 10.93 -18.01 0.11
N ALA A 66 11.53 -18.69 -0.86
CA ALA A 66 12.02 -20.06 -0.71
C ALA A 66 13.51 -20.12 -0.33
N LYS A 67 14.30 -19.14 -0.77
CA LYS A 67 15.76 -19.06 -0.49
C LYS A 67 16.06 -17.86 0.40
N ARG A 68 15.97 -16.66 -0.13
CA ARG A 68 16.31 -15.40 0.56
C ARG A 68 15.65 -14.22 -0.08
N ALA A 69 15.16 -13.29 0.70
CA ALA A 69 14.60 -12.03 0.24
C ALA A 69 15.63 -10.90 0.23
N ALA A 70 15.68 -10.13 -0.85
CA ALA A 70 16.33 -8.83 -0.91
C ALA A 70 15.32 -7.75 -0.56
N ILE A 71 15.58 -6.97 0.49
CA ILE A 71 14.67 -5.94 0.97
C ILE A 71 15.31 -4.57 0.76
N PHE A 72 14.66 -3.72 -0.04
CA PHE A 72 15.13 -2.38 -0.33
C PHE A 72 14.38 -1.37 0.52
N SER A 73 15.13 -0.57 1.28
CA SER A 73 14.57 0.37 2.25
C SER A 73 15.01 1.79 1.99
N VAL A 74 14.03 2.67 1.88
CA VAL A 74 14.20 4.12 1.81
C VAL A 74 13.56 4.83 3.01
N GLY A 75 13.20 4.05 4.06
CA GLY A 75 12.61 4.58 5.29
C GLY A 75 11.98 3.53 6.19
N ALA A 76 11.02 3.98 7.01
CA ALA A 76 10.46 3.17 8.09
C ALA A 76 9.67 1.94 7.61
N PHE A 77 9.04 2.00 6.43
CA PHE A 77 8.23 0.89 5.90
C PHE A 77 9.09 -0.12 5.14
N GLY A 78 10.17 0.31 4.49
CA GLY A 78 11.22 -0.60 4.01
C GLY A 78 11.90 -1.34 5.17
N ASP A 79 12.25 -0.65 6.26
CA ASP A 79 12.76 -1.28 7.48
C ASP A 79 11.75 -2.25 8.11
N LYS A 80 10.45 -1.96 7.98
CA LYS A 80 9.37 -2.86 8.46
C LYS A 80 9.35 -4.18 7.71
N TRP A 81 9.54 -4.20 6.38
CA TRP A 81 9.69 -5.43 5.60
C TRP A 81 10.79 -6.33 6.18
N TYR A 82 11.95 -5.74 6.45
CA TYR A 82 13.08 -6.48 7.02
C TYR A 82 12.77 -7.03 8.42
N LYS A 83 12.15 -6.20 9.27
CA LYS A 83 11.73 -6.62 10.61
C LYS A 83 10.69 -7.76 10.56
N ILE A 84 9.76 -7.72 9.62
CA ILE A 84 8.76 -8.79 9.41
C ILE A 84 9.47 -10.07 8.96
N ALA A 85 10.33 -9.99 7.94
CA ALA A 85 11.04 -11.16 7.41
C ALA A 85 11.88 -11.84 8.49
N THR A 86 12.73 -11.09 9.18
CA THR A 86 13.60 -11.62 10.23
C THR A 86 12.82 -12.14 11.44
N GLY A 87 11.76 -11.43 11.85
CA GLY A 87 10.87 -11.83 12.94
C GLY A 87 10.12 -13.15 12.67
N ASN A 88 9.95 -13.51 11.41
CA ASN A 88 9.34 -14.76 10.97
C ASN A 88 10.37 -15.81 10.54
N GLY A 89 11.65 -15.57 10.76
CA GLY A 89 12.72 -16.52 10.40
C GLY A 89 12.93 -16.65 8.88
N VAL A 90 12.45 -15.70 8.07
CA VAL A 90 12.69 -15.69 6.62
C VAL A 90 14.08 -15.13 6.35
N PRO A 91 14.99 -15.90 5.70
CA PRO A 91 16.31 -15.41 5.35
C PRO A 91 16.22 -14.16 4.48
N SER A 92 16.87 -13.07 4.88
CA SER A 92 16.75 -11.78 4.19
C SER A 92 17.96 -10.90 4.42
N ASP A 93 18.25 -10.05 3.45
CA ASP A 93 19.23 -8.98 3.54
C ASP A 93 18.54 -7.64 3.24
N ILE A 94 19.01 -6.56 3.88
CA ILE A 94 18.46 -5.22 3.68
C ILE A 94 19.47 -4.32 2.96
N PHE A 95 18.98 -3.63 1.94
CA PHE A 95 19.70 -2.63 1.16
C PHE A 95 19.09 -1.26 1.43
N LYS A 96 19.85 -0.34 1.99
CA LYS A 96 19.35 0.98 2.41
C LYS A 96 19.89 2.07 1.52
N SER A 97 18.98 2.93 1.04
CA SER A 97 19.33 4.21 0.46
C SER A 97 19.48 5.28 1.55
N GLU A 98 20.16 6.36 1.24
CA GLU A 98 20.14 7.56 2.07
C GLU A 98 18.69 8.07 2.20
N LEU A 99 18.40 8.70 3.35
CA LEU A 99 17.04 9.18 3.60
C LEU A 99 16.67 10.30 2.64
N GLY A 100 15.50 10.15 2.04
CA GLY A 100 15.02 11.06 1.00
C GLY A 100 15.44 10.64 -0.41
N GLN A 101 16.33 9.66 -0.55
CA GLN A 101 16.72 9.11 -1.85
C GLN A 101 15.95 7.81 -2.15
N PRO A 102 15.68 7.50 -3.42
CA PRO A 102 15.01 6.27 -3.82
C PRO A 102 15.93 5.05 -3.78
N THR A 103 15.35 3.87 -3.88
CA THR A 103 16.05 2.68 -4.33
C THR A 103 16.34 2.83 -5.81
N THR A 104 17.60 2.69 -6.23
CA THR A 104 17.94 2.82 -7.65
C THR A 104 17.89 1.46 -8.37
N PRO A 105 17.65 1.46 -9.70
CA PRO A 105 17.72 0.25 -10.52
C PRO A 105 19.06 -0.49 -10.39
N GLU A 106 20.16 0.25 -10.27
CA GLU A 106 21.52 -0.31 -10.14
C GLU A 106 21.68 -1.06 -8.82
N MET A 107 21.09 -0.56 -7.72
CA MET A 107 21.08 -1.27 -6.44
C MET A 107 20.36 -2.61 -6.55
N VAL A 108 19.24 -2.64 -7.27
CA VAL A 108 18.45 -3.86 -7.51
C VAL A 108 19.24 -4.84 -8.38
N ASP A 109 19.80 -4.37 -9.49
CA ASP A 109 20.61 -5.20 -10.40
C ASP A 109 21.83 -5.80 -9.69
N ALA A 110 22.55 -4.98 -8.93
CA ALA A 110 23.72 -5.43 -8.16
C ALA A 110 23.38 -6.51 -7.13
N ALA A 111 22.25 -6.40 -6.45
CA ALA A 111 21.80 -7.42 -5.50
C ALA A 111 21.41 -8.72 -6.22
N LEU A 112 20.56 -8.63 -7.26
CA LEU A 112 19.99 -9.78 -7.92
C LEU A 112 21.01 -10.55 -8.79
N SER A 113 21.99 -9.86 -9.39
CA SER A 113 23.07 -10.48 -10.16
C SER A 113 23.91 -11.48 -9.36
N THR A 114 23.86 -11.40 -8.02
CA THR A 114 24.51 -12.38 -7.14
C THR A 114 23.88 -13.78 -7.17
N GLY A 115 22.65 -13.91 -7.67
CA GLY A 115 21.88 -15.17 -7.69
C GLY A 115 21.41 -15.66 -6.32
N LYS A 116 21.59 -14.87 -5.25
CA LYS A 116 21.27 -15.25 -3.87
C LYS A 116 19.78 -15.13 -3.56
N TYR A 117 19.06 -14.24 -4.25
CA TYR A 117 17.71 -13.83 -3.89
C TYR A 117 16.69 -14.39 -4.87
N ASP A 118 15.59 -14.89 -4.36
CA ASP A 118 14.45 -15.37 -5.13
C ASP A 118 13.18 -14.53 -4.89
N THR A 119 13.27 -13.56 -4.01
CA THR A 119 12.21 -12.58 -3.71
C THR A 119 12.83 -11.21 -3.47
N ILE A 120 12.16 -10.16 -3.98
CA ILE A 120 12.45 -8.78 -3.57
C ILE A 120 11.23 -8.15 -2.90
N CYS A 121 11.49 -7.29 -1.92
CA CYS A 121 10.46 -6.49 -1.25
C CYS A 121 10.81 -5.00 -1.39
N ILE A 122 9.90 -4.21 -1.96
CA ILE A 122 10.06 -2.78 -2.18
C ILE A 122 8.79 -2.06 -1.71
N THR A 123 8.94 -0.95 -0.99
CA THR A 123 7.85 -0.03 -0.70
C THR A 123 7.74 0.98 -1.83
N HIS A 124 6.62 0.98 -2.58
CA HIS A 124 6.42 1.92 -3.69
C HIS A 124 6.48 3.36 -3.21
N ASN A 125 5.76 3.68 -2.14
CA ASN A 125 5.65 5.01 -1.60
C ASN A 125 5.98 5.01 -0.10
N GLU A 126 7.14 5.51 0.25
CA GLU A 126 7.63 5.51 1.63
C GLU A 126 7.03 6.69 2.42
N THR A 127 6.08 6.38 3.27
CA THR A 127 5.34 7.39 4.05
C THR A 127 6.23 8.22 4.98
N SER A 128 7.32 7.65 5.48
CA SER A 128 8.19 8.32 6.45
C SER A 128 9.15 9.33 5.83
N THR A 129 9.36 9.27 4.51
CA THR A 129 10.29 10.14 3.80
C THR A 129 9.65 10.91 2.65
N GLY A 130 8.47 10.51 2.18
CA GLY A 130 7.81 11.10 1.01
C GLY A 130 8.40 10.65 -0.32
N VAL A 131 9.28 9.66 -0.32
CA VAL A 131 9.89 9.11 -1.53
C VAL A 131 8.93 8.15 -2.21
N GLN A 132 8.73 8.32 -3.51
CA GLN A 132 8.15 7.32 -4.39
C GLN A 132 9.27 6.63 -5.17
N ASN A 133 9.45 5.32 -4.99
CA ASN A 133 10.47 4.56 -5.68
C ASN A 133 10.19 4.48 -7.19
N PRO A 134 11.21 4.50 -8.06
CA PRO A 134 11.10 4.45 -9.52
C PRO A 134 10.78 3.02 -10.00
N VAL A 135 9.53 2.60 -9.80
CA VAL A 135 9.10 1.21 -10.05
C VAL A 135 9.10 0.84 -11.53
N GLU A 136 9.01 1.83 -12.43
CA GLU A 136 9.10 1.61 -13.87
C GLU A 136 10.52 1.15 -14.26
N GLU A 137 11.53 1.87 -13.81
CA GLU A 137 12.93 1.57 -14.07
C GLU A 137 13.37 0.28 -13.37
N ILE A 138 12.85 0.04 -12.16
CA ILE A 138 13.08 -1.22 -11.43
C ILE A 138 12.44 -2.40 -12.17
N ALA A 139 11.25 -2.23 -12.76
CA ALA A 139 10.60 -3.25 -13.57
C ALA A 139 11.46 -3.67 -14.77
N GLU A 140 12.13 -2.71 -15.44
CA GLU A 140 13.04 -3.03 -16.55
C GLU A 140 14.23 -3.89 -16.10
N VAL A 141 14.77 -3.63 -14.91
CA VAL A 141 15.82 -4.49 -14.35
C VAL A 141 15.31 -5.89 -14.05
N LEU A 142 14.09 -6.00 -13.47
CA LEU A 142 13.51 -7.30 -13.11
C LEU A 142 13.22 -8.21 -14.28
N LYS A 143 13.09 -7.69 -15.49
CA LYS A 143 13.00 -8.52 -16.72
C LYS A 143 14.21 -9.43 -16.92
N LYS A 144 15.38 -9.07 -16.39
CA LYS A 144 16.58 -9.91 -16.40
C LYS A 144 16.51 -11.08 -15.42
N TYR A 145 15.59 -11.02 -14.44
CA TYR A 145 15.47 -11.96 -13.32
C TYR A 145 14.05 -12.54 -13.23
N PRO A 146 13.57 -13.27 -14.24
CA PRO A 146 12.16 -13.69 -14.36
C PRO A 146 11.69 -14.60 -13.21
N ASP A 147 12.63 -15.32 -12.58
CA ASP A 147 12.31 -16.22 -11.47
C ASP A 147 12.21 -15.51 -10.11
N VAL A 148 12.58 -14.23 -10.02
CA VAL A 148 12.50 -13.46 -8.78
C VAL A 148 11.08 -12.96 -8.59
N VAL A 149 10.47 -13.25 -7.43
CA VAL A 149 9.14 -12.76 -7.08
C VAL A 149 9.23 -11.34 -6.55
N TRP A 150 8.41 -10.44 -7.07
CA TRP A 150 8.35 -9.04 -6.64
C TRP A 150 7.17 -8.79 -5.72
N CYS A 151 7.45 -8.54 -4.43
CA CYS A 151 6.49 -8.09 -3.43
C CYS A 151 6.59 -6.57 -3.26
N MET A 152 5.49 -5.85 -3.48
CA MET A 152 5.41 -4.40 -3.41
C MET A 152 4.46 -3.96 -2.29
N ASP A 153 4.94 -3.14 -1.35
CA ASP A 153 4.08 -2.39 -0.45
C ASP A 153 3.59 -1.12 -1.15
N ALA A 154 2.32 -1.07 -1.48
CA ALA A 154 1.63 0.08 -2.03
C ALA A 154 0.56 0.65 -1.07
N VAL A 155 0.69 0.40 0.23
CA VAL A 155 -0.30 0.81 1.23
C VAL A 155 -0.62 2.29 1.17
N SER A 156 0.37 3.15 0.98
CA SER A 156 0.15 4.60 0.93
C SER A 156 0.02 5.18 -0.48
N SER A 157 0.09 4.37 -1.53
CA SER A 157 0.01 4.82 -2.92
C SER A 157 -1.14 4.22 -3.73
N ALA A 158 -1.49 2.96 -3.50
CA ALA A 158 -2.56 2.29 -4.24
C ALA A 158 -3.89 3.04 -4.12
N ALA A 159 -4.64 3.12 -5.21
CA ALA A 159 -5.86 3.90 -5.38
C ALA A 159 -5.70 5.43 -5.34
N GLY A 160 -4.50 5.95 -5.09
CA GLY A 160 -4.18 7.38 -5.17
C GLY A 160 -3.13 7.70 -6.23
N SER A 161 -2.28 6.73 -6.55
CA SER A 161 -1.31 6.81 -7.65
C SER A 161 -1.57 5.69 -8.65
N ARG A 162 -1.28 5.96 -9.92
CA ARG A 162 -1.34 4.94 -10.97
C ARG A 162 -0.22 3.91 -10.74
N ILE A 163 -0.58 2.65 -10.61
CA ILE A 163 0.33 1.51 -10.53
C ILE A 163 -0.19 0.46 -11.49
N GLU A 164 0.48 0.27 -12.61
CA GLU A 164 0.12 -0.73 -13.62
C GLU A 164 0.70 -2.08 -13.23
N THR A 165 0.07 -2.72 -12.25
CA THR A 165 0.59 -3.92 -11.55
C THR A 165 1.08 -5.00 -12.51
N ASP A 166 0.28 -5.34 -13.53
CA ASP A 166 0.62 -6.40 -14.48
C ASP A 166 1.72 -5.96 -15.46
N ARG A 167 1.66 -4.72 -15.95
CA ARG A 167 2.67 -4.19 -16.87
C ARG A 167 4.05 -4.07 -16.21
N LEU A 168 4.08 -3.72 -14.94
CA LEU A 168 5.30 -3.67 -14.13
C LEU A 168 5.83 -5.06 -13.79
N GLY A 169 5.00 -6.09 -13.86
CA GLY A 169 5.38 -7.44 -13.44
C GLY A 169 5.43 -7.61 -11.92
N VAL A 170 4.65 -6.82 -11.18
CA VAL A 170 4.53 -6.99 -9.72
C VAL A 170 3.75 -8.26 -9.44
N ASP A 171 4.31 -9.13 -8.60
CA ASP A 171 3.73 -10.43 -8.29
C ASP A 171 2.78 -10.39 -7.11
N VAL A 172 3.11 -9.60 -6.08
CA VAL A 172 2.27 -9.37 -4.90
C VAL A 172 2.28 -7.88 -4.60
N LEU A 173 1.18 -7.18 -4.87
CA LEU A 173 0.99 -5.80 -4.47
C LEU A 173 0.14 -5.78 -3.20
N VAL A 174 0.63 -5.15 -2.14
CA VAL A 174 -0.07 -5.06 -0.85
C VAL A 174 -0.60 -3.65 -0.62
N THR A 175 -1.88 -3.54 -0.24
CA THR A 175 -2.49 -2.29 0.22
C THR A 175 -3.46 -2.51 1.38
N SER A 176 -4.09 -1.44 1.89
CA SER A 176 -5.04 -1.54 2.99
C SER A 176 -6.09 -0.43 2.95
N THR A 177 -7.20 -0.67 3.63
CA THR A 177 -8.44 0.11 3.50
C THR A 177 -8.33 1.56 3.96
N GLN A 178 -7.53 1.84 5.00
CA GLN A 178 -7.49 3.15 5.69
C GLN A 178 -6.62 4.23 5.02
N LYS A 179 -6.18 4.01 3.79
CA LYS A 179 -5.37 4.96 3.01
C LYS A 179 -6.19 5.53 1.85
N ALA A 180 -5.65 5.60 0.65
CA ALA A 180 -6.35 6.21 -0.47
C ALA A 180 -7.65 5.50 -0.91
N LEU A 181 -7.93 4.30 -0.42
CA LEU A 181 -9.25 3.68 -0.54
C LEU A 181 -10.32 4.40 0.31
N ALA A 182 -9.93 5.23 1.29
CA ALA A 182 -10.79 6.05 2.13
C ALA A 182 -11.89 5.23 2.84
N LEU A 183 -11.47 4.19 3.53
CA LEU A 183 -12.29 3.26 4.31
C LEU A 183 -11.76 3.17 5.75
N PRO A 184 -12.56 2.69 6.71
CA PRO A 184 -12.07 2.38 8.04
C PRO A 184 -10.92 1.36 8.01
N PRO A 185 -9.97 1.42 8.97
CA PRO A 185 -8.95 0.40 9.13
C PRO A 185 -9.58 -0.94 9.52
N GLY A 186 -8.96 -2.06 9.13
CA GLY A 186 -9.38 -3.41 9.54
C GLY A 186 -9.35 -4.44 8.43
N MET A 187 -9.18 -4.01 7.16
CA MET A 187 -8.93 -4.94 6.06
C MET A 187 -7.72 -4.53 5.23
N ALA A 188 -7.04 -5.54 4.72
CA ALA A 188 -5.95 -5.43 3.77
C ALA A 188 -6.28 -6.19 2.49
N VAL A 189 -5.63 -5.79 1.42
CA VAL A 189 -5.79 -6.33 0.07
C VAL A 189 -4.41 -6.66 -0.48
N CYS A 190 -4.25 -7.80 -1.14
CA CYS A 190 -3.11 -7.98 -2.03
C CYS A 190 -3.54 -8.64 -3.34
N THR A 191 -2.73 -8.43 -4.37
CA THR A 191 -2.77 -9.22 -5.60
C THR A 191 -1.91 -10.46 -5.44
N LEU A 192 -2.16 -11.48 -6.24
CA LEU A 192 -1.29 -12.65 -6.33
C LEU A 192 -1.19 -13.10 -7.79
N SER A 193 0.02 -12.99 -8.37
CA SER A 193 0.30 -13.49 -9.70
C SER A 193 0.37 -15.01 -9.75
N GLN A 194 0.25 -15.58 -10.94
CA GLN A 194 0.42 -17.02 -11.16
C GLN A 194 1.85 -17.46 -10.75
N LYS A 195 2.87 -16.66 -11.07
CA LYS A 195 4.27 -16.92 -10.68
C LYS A 195 4.43 -16.97 -9.15
N ALA A 196 3.86 -16.00 -8.43
CA ALA A 196 3.90 -15.99 -6.97
C ALA A 196 3.12 -17.18 -6.38
N TYR A 197 1.94 -17.51 -6.93
CA TYR A 197 1.18 -18.68 -6.50
C TYR A 197 1.99 -19.98 -6.67
N GLU A 198 2.63 -20.19 -7.81
CA GLU A 198 3.49 -21.34 -8.06
C GLU A 198 4.69 -21.40 -7.10
N ARG A 199 5.34 -20.25 -6.86
CA ARG A 199 6.42 -20.13 -5.87
C ARG A 199 6.02 -20.62 -4.48
N THR A 200 4.80 -20.39 -4.04
CA THR A 200 4.34 -20.82 -2.71
C THR A 200 4.45 -22.33 -2.50
N ALA A 201 4.43 -23.14 -3.56
CA ALA A 201 4.57 -24.58 -3.47
C ALA A 201 5.96 -25.02 -2.97
N SER A 202 7.00 -24.24 -3.22
CA SER A 202 8.37 -24.50 -2.78
C SER A 202 8.69 -23.94 -1.38
N VAL A 203 7.73 -23.26 -0.73
CA VAL A 203 7.91 -22.65 0.59
C VAL A 203 7.21 -23.51 1.64
N PRO A 204 7.95 -24.20 2.51
CA PRO A 204 7.34 -25.19 3.43
C PRO A 204 6.59 -24.56 4.61
N ASN A 205 7.01 -23.37 5.07
CA ASN A 205 6.44 -22.71 6.25
C ASN A 205 5.87 -21.34 5.91
N ARG A 206 4.69 -21.32 5.27
CA ARG A 206 3.97 -20.08 4.94
C ARG A 206 3.14 -19.52 6.09
N GLY A 207 3.09 -20.22 7.23
CA GLY A 207 2.18 -19.91 8.33
C GLY A 207 0.77 -20.44 8.08
N CYS A 208 -0.20 -19.89 8.79
CA CYS A 208 -1.60 -20.34 8.71
C CYS A 208 -2.53 -19.18 8.28
N TYR A 209 -2.57 -18.09 9.05
CA TYR A 209 -3.55 -17.01 8.83
C TYR A 209 -3.28 -16.21 7.56
N PHE A 210 -2.02 -15.93 7.26
CA PHE A 210 -1.58 -15.14 6.11
C PHE A 210 -0.97 -16.01 4.99
N ASP A 211 -1.25 -17.30 4.94
CA ASP A 211 -0.83 -18.18 3.84
C ASP A 211 -1.55 -17.78 2.55
N LEU A 212 -0.87 -17.08 1.65
CA LEU A 212 -1.45 -16.57 0.41
C LEU A 212 -1.96 -17.70 -0.49
N ARG A 213 -1.31 -18.87 -0.46
CA ARG A 213 -1.78 -20.05 -1.21
C ARG A 213 -3.13 -20.54 -0.70
N SER A 214 -3.28 -20.67 0.63
CA SER A 214 -4.53 -21.10 1.23
C SER A 214 -5.69 -20.14 0.94
N ILE A 215 -5.42 -18.83 0.96
CA ILE A 215 -6.41 -17.81 0.62
C ILE A 215 -6.81 -17.94 -0.85
N TYR A 216 -5.84 -18.01 -1.77
CA TYR A 216 -6.08 -18.18 -3.19
C TYR A 216 -6.89 -19.45 -3.49
N ASP A 217 -6.46 -20.59 -2.98
CA ASP A 217 -7.14 -21.88 -3.17
C ASP A 217 -8.60 -21.85 -2.67
N THR A 218 -8.86 -21.15 -1.58
CA THR A 218 -10.22 -20.99 -1.06
C THR A 218 -11.10 -20.18 -1.99
N ILE A 219 -10.57 -19.09 -2.55
CA ILE A 219 -11.27 -18.26 -3.55
C ILE A 219 -11.64 -19.10 -4.78
N GLN A 220 -10.69 -19.86 -5.30
CA GLN A 220 -10.90 -20.66 -6.51
C GLN A 220 -11.84 -21.86 -6.30
N LYS A 221 -11.66 -22.59 -5.19
CA LYS A 221 -12.40 -23.84 -4.92
C LYS A 221 -13.79 -23.61 -4.34
N LYS A 222 -14.03 -22.45 -3.70
CA LYS A 222 -15.26 -22.17 -2.95
C LYS A 222 -15.96 -20.89 -3.42
N ASP A 223 -15.80 -20.53 -4.66
CA ASP A 223 -16.52 -19.41 -5.28
C ASP A 223 -16.41 -18.11 -4.50
N TYR A 224 -15.20 -17.55 -4.42
CA TYR A 224 -14.93 -16.28 -3.72
C TYR A 224 -15.29 -16.28 -2.23
N GLN A 225 -15.18 -17.42 -1.56
CA GLN A 225 -15.29 -17.44 -0.11
C GLN A 225 -13.99 -17.03 0.57
N TYR A 226 -14.13 -16.45 1.75
CA TYR A 226 -13.01 -16.07 2.60
C TYR A 226 -12.53 -17.29 3.41
N THR A 227 -11.22 -17.40 3.67
CA THR A 227 -10.64 -18.53 4.44
C THR A 227 -11.17 -18.58 5.87
N ASN A 228 -11.26 -17.44 6.52
CA ASN A 228 -11.70 -17.26 7.90
C ASN A 228 -13.02 -16.50 7.95
N THR A 229 -13.41 -15.94 9.09
CA THR A 229 -14.55 -15.01 9.16
C THR A 229 -14.09 -13.61 8.77
N PRO A 230 -14.60 -13.03 7.68
CA PRO A 230 -14.23 -11.69 7.26
C PRO A 230 -14.93 -10.60 8.09
N CYS A 231 -14.41 -9.37 8.03
CA CYS A 231 -15.11 -8.21 8.56
C CYS A 231 -16.22 -7.76 7.58
N VAL A 232 -17.39 -8.38 7.67
CA VAL A 232 -18.53 -8.15 6.75
C VAL A 232 -18.93 -6.68 6.71
N SER A 233 -18.93 -5.98 7.84
CA SER A 233 -19.24 -4.55 7.92
C SER A 233 -18.31 -3.71 7.03
N ILE A 234 -17.00 -3.95 7.09
CA ILE A 234 -16.04 -3.25 6.21
C ILE A 234 -16.22 -3.66 4.75
N MET A 235 -16.61 -4.92 4.47
CA MET A 235 -16.88 -5.35 3.09
C MET A 235 -18.08 -4.60 2.48
N TYR A 236 -19.13 -4.31 3.26
CA TYR A 236 -20.22 -3.45 2.80
C TYR A 236 -19.76 -2.04 2.46
N ALA A 237 -18.98 -1.44 3.37
CA ALA A 237 -18.40 -0.12 3.14
C ALA A 237 -17.47 -0.13 1.91
N MET A 238 -16.68 -1.20 1.75
CA MET A 238 -15.77 -1.37 0.62
C MET A 238 -16.53 -1.48 -0.71
N ASP A 239 -17.58 -2.27 -0.78
CA ASP A 239 -18.42 -2.40 -2.00
C ASP A 239 -18.98 -1.03 -2.44
N LEU A 240 -19.54 -0.26 -1.50
CA LEU A 240 -20.03 1.10 -1.78
C LEU A 240 -18.90 2.04 -2.21
N GLN A 241 -17.80 2.06 -1.47
CA GLN A 241 -16.70 2.99 -1.75
C GLN A 241 -16.02 2.70 -3.08
N LEU A 242 -15.85 1.43 -3.45
CA LEU A 242 -15.30 1.05 -4.73
C LEU A 242 -16.23 1.46 -5.90
N GLN A 243 -17.55 1.36 -5.72
CA GLN A 243 -18.51 1.88 -6.71
C GLN A 243 -18.36 3.39 -6.88
N ARG A 244 -18.19 4.15 -5.78
CA ARG A 244 -17.95 5.60 -5.83
C ARG A 244 -16.65 5.93 -6.58
N ILE A 245 -15.57 5.16 -6.33
CA ILE A 245 -14.31 5.31 -7.07
C ILE A 245 -14.51 5.03 -8.56
N MET A 246 -15.32 4.03 -8.91
CA MET A 246 -15.64 3.75 -10.32
C MET A 246 -16.48 4.86 -10.96
N GLN A 247 -17.37 5.50 -10.21
CA GLN A 247 -18.17 6.66 -10.69
C GLN A 247 -17.30 7.91 -10.86
N GLU A 248 -16.35 8.17 -9.96
CA GLU A 248 -15.34 9.23 -10.12
C GLU A 248 -14.49 8.99 -11.38
N GLY A 249 -14.20 7.74 -11.67
CA GLY A 249 -13.25 7.29 -12.68
C GLY A 249 -11.83 7.19 -12.10
N VAL A 250 -11.19 6.04 -12.35
CA VAL A 250 -9.87 5.74 -11.76
C VAL A 250 -8.81 6.77 -12.19
N GLU A 251 -8.81 7.17 -13.46
CA GLU A 251 -7.88 8.17 -13.97
C GLU A 251 -8.12 9.57 -13.38
N ASN A 252 -9.40 9.97 -13.24
CA ASN A 252 -9.77 11.24 -12.61
C ASN A 252 -9.30 11.26 -11.15
N ARG A 253 -9.38 10.11 -10.47
CA ARG A 253 -8.90 9.98 -9.10
C ARG A 253 -7.38 10.16 -9.00
N PHE A 254 -6.62 9.55 -9.89
CA PHE A 254 -5.16 9.73 -9.93
C PHE A 254 -4.79 11.19 -10.21
N ALA A 255 -5.43 11.81 -11.20
CA ALA A 255 -5.22 13.22 -11.52
C ALA A 255 -5.55 14.15 -10.35
N ARG A 256 -6.64 13.87 -9.62
CA ARG A 256 -7.00 14.64 -8.42
C ARG A 256 -5.96 14.53 -7.31
N HIS A 257 -5.41 13.34 -7.06
CA HIS A 257 -4.34 13.17 -6.06
C HIS A 257 -3.06 13.91 -6.48
N GLU A 258 -2.69 13.86 -7.76
CA GLU A 258 -1.56 14.62 -8.29
C GLU A 258 -1.74 16.13 -8.09
N ALA A 259 -2.89 16.68 -8.47
CA ALA A 259 -3.18 18.10 -8.31
C ALA A 259 -3.13 18.54 -6.82
N MET A 260 -3.66 17.70 -5.91
CA MET A 260 -3.54 17.99 -4.47
C MET A 260 -2.09 17.93 -3.98
N ALA A 261 -1.30 16.99 -4.49
CA ALA A 261 0.11 16.88 -4.15
C ALA A 261 0.90 18.12 -4.63
N GLU A 262 0.67 18.55 -5.87
CA GLU A 262 1.28 19.77 -6.43
C GLU A 262 0.93 21.01 -5.64
N PHE A 263 -0.34 21.18 -5.26
CA PHE A 263 -0.78 22.29 -4.43
C PHE A 263 -0.03 22.34 -3.08
N VAL A 264 0.08 21.22 -2.39
CA VAL A 264 0.80 21.16 -1.10
C VAL A 264 2.30 21.35 -1.27
N ARG A 265 2.89 20.83 -2.35
CA ARG A 265 4.32 21.02 -2.67
C ARG A 265 4.64 22.49 -2.95
N SER A 266 3.79 23.18 -3.73
CA SER A 266 3.95 24.61 -4.03
C SER A 266 3.92 25.46 -2.74
N TRP A 267 2.98 25.15 -1.85
CA TRP A 267 2.93 25.77 -0.53
C TRP A 267 4.17 25.44 0.33
N ALA A 268 4.62 24.18 0.30
CA ALA A 268 5.79 23.78 1.05
C ALA A 268 7.08 24.45 0.53
N ASP A 269 7.18 24.68 -0.76
CA ASP A 269 8.33 25.36 -1.38
C ASP A 269 8.37 26.85 -1.07
N GLU A 270 7.21 27.48 -0.87
CA GLU A 270 7.13 28.89 -0.49
C GLU A 270 7.54 29.13 0.98
N TYR A 271 7.17 28.23 1.88
CA TYR A 271 7.32 28.44 3.32
C TYR A 271 8.36 27.54 3.99
N PHE A 272 8.71 26.41 3.39
CA PHE A 272 9.58 25.38 3.93
C PHE A 272 10.45 24.76 2.83
N SER A 273 10.63 23.44 2.89
CA SER A 273 11.14 22.62 1.78
C SER A 273 10.56 21.22 1.83
N VAL A 274 10.41 20.56 0.69
CA VAL A 274 10.11 19.13 0.65
C VAL A 274 11.35 18.33 1.04
N PHE A 275 11.12 17.19 1.71
CA PHE A 275 12.22 16.38 2.23
C PHE A 275 12.80 15.40 1.20
N ALA A 276 11.94 14.73 0.44
CA ALA A 276 12.35 13.74 -0.54
C ALA A 276 13.03 14.37 -1.76
N ASN A 277 13.85 13.58 -2.45
CA ASN A 277 14.42 13.93 -3.74
C ASN A 277 13.29 14.38 -4.68
N ARG A 278 13.48 15.52 -5.38
CA ARG A 278 12.44 16.17 -6.18
C ARG A 278 11.97 15.34 -7.38
N ASP A 279 12.82 14.49 -7.91
CA ASP A 279 12.50 13.61 -9.03
C ASP A 279 11.68 12.38 -8.59
N HIS A 280 11.56 12.18 -7.27
CA HIS A 280 10.96 10.98 -6.65
C HIS A 280 9.93 11.32 -5.57
N LEU A 281 9.14 12.38 -5.80
CA LEU A 281 8.12 12.83 -4.85
C LEU A 281 6.86 11.96 -4.91
N SER A 282 6.35 11.61 -3.72
CA SER A 282 5.08 10.90 -3.60
C SER A 282 3.90 11.74 -4.12
N ARG A 283 2.96 11.07 -4.80
CA ARG A 283 1.71 11.68 -5.29
C ARG A 283 0.55 11.61 -4.29
N THR A 284 0.75 10.97 -3.15
CA THR A 284 -0.32 10.77 -2.15
C THR A 284 -0.03 11.38 -0.80
N LEU A 285 1.20 11.82 -0.58
CA LEU A 285 1.61 12.53 0.63
C LEU A 285 2.84 13.42 0.35
N THR A 286 3.04 14.42 1.18
CA THR A 286 4.24 15.28 1.14
C THR A 286 4.89 15.28 2.50
N VAL A 287 6.20 15.02 2.55
CA VAL A 287 7.01 15.17 3.76
C VAL A 287 7.75 16.50 3.66
N ILE A 288 7.49 17.36 4.63
CA ILE A 288 8.00 18.73 4.68
C ILE A 288 9.09 18.82 5.75
N SER A 289 10.23 19.35 5.39
CA SER A 289 11.32 19.67 6.32
C SER A 289 10.97 20.93 7.11
N ASN A 290 11.08 20.88 8.43
CA ASN A 290 10.86 22.05 9.30
C ASN A 290 12.07 22.98 9.27
N THR A 291 12.23 23.73 8.17
CA THR A 291 13.36 24.63 7.94
C THR A 291 13.28 25.93 8.76
N ARG A 292 12.14 26.18 9.42
CA ARG A 292 11.91 27.39 10.22
C ARG A 292 11.95 27.11 11.73
N ASP A 293 12.25 25.88 12.11
CA ASP A 293 12.29 25.42 13.51
C ASP A 293 11.03 25.79 14.32
N ILE A 294 9.86 25.70 13.68
CA ILE A 294 8.57 25.97 14.35
C ILE A 294 8.20 24.84 15.31
N ASP A 295 7.48 25.20 16.37
CA ASP A 295 6.88 24.21 17.26
C ASP A 295 5.71 23.51 16.55
N ILE A 296 5.97 22.27 16.10
CA ILE A 296 4.99 21.46 15.37
C ILE A 296 3.80 21.08 16.27
N ALA A 297 4.01 20.91 17.58
CA ALA A 297 2.93 20.58 18.49
C ALA A 297 1.99 21.80 18.67
N ALA A 298 2.53 22.98 18.81
CA ALA A 298 1.75 24.22 18.87
C ALA A 298 1.00 24.47 17.56
N LEU A 299 1.63 24.24 16.40
CA LEU A 299 0.98 24.34 15.11
C LEU A 299 -0.20 23.35 14.99
N ASN A 300 0.00 22.09 15.37
CA ASN A 300 -1.06 21.08 15.34
C ASN A 300 -2.26 21.45 16.22
N ASN A 301 -2.04 22.03 17.39
CA ASN A 301 -3.13 22.50 18.25
C ASN A 301 -4.00 23.55 17.55
N VAL A 302 -3.36 24.55 16.92
CA VAL A 302 -4.08 25.58 16.13
C VAL A 302 -4.84 24.98 14.93
N LEU A 303 -4.25 23.99 14.26
CA LEU A 303 -4.90 23.33 13.12
C LEU A 303 -6.10 22.47 13.55
N ILE A 304 -5.98 21.75 14.67
CA ILE A 304 -7.07 20.93 15.23
C ILE A 304 -8.30 21.79 15.55
N GLU A 305 -8.12 22.98 16.13
CA GLU A 305 -9.20 23.94 16.38
C GLU A 305 -9.92 24.37 15.09
N ARG A 306 -9.22 24.30 13.96
CA ARG A 306 -9.77 24.61 12.62
C ARG A 306 -10.21 23.36 11.83
N GLY A 307 -10.33 22.21 12.50
CA GLY A 307 -10.74 20.95 11.87
C GLY A 307 -9.69 20.32 10.95
N MET A 308 -8.42 20.71 11.09
CA MET A 308 -7.30 20.17 10.30
C MET A 308 -6.32 19.45 11.21
N GLN A 309 -5.60 18.47 10.66
CA GLN A 309 -4.54 17.78 11.40
C GLN A 309 -3.37 17.47 10.46
N LEU A 310 -2.16 17.85 10.86
CA LEU A 310 -0.93 17.41 10.24
C LEU A 310 -0.39 16.17 10.96
N GLY A 311 0.14 15.23 10.20
CA GLY A 311 0.87 14.10 10.78
C GLY A 311 2.25 14.55 11.27
N ASN A 312 2.61 14.16 12.49
CA ASN A 312 3.97 14.33 12.97
C ASN A 312 4.92 13.42 12.17
N GLY A 313 6.19 13.83 12.03
CA GLY A 313 7.23 12.99 11.44
C GLY A 313 7.38 11.64 12.16
N TYR A 314 7.96 10.66 11.48
CA TYR A 314 8.12 9.31 12.03
C TYR A 314 9.34 9.20 12.94
N ARG A 315 9.20 8.43 14.06
CA ARG A 315 10.26 8.10 15.05
C ARG A 315 10.90 9.35 15.67
N ASP A 316 12.22 9.43 15.65
CA ASP A 316 13.09 10.50 16.16
C ASP A 316 12.98 11.84 15.39
N ARG A 317 12.19 11.87 14.30
CA ARG A 317 12.04 13.04 13.42
C ARG A 317 10.73 13.80 13.62
N LYS A 318 10.06 13.57 14.73
CA LYS A 318 8.76 14.21 15.04
C LYS A 318 8.81 15.73 15.10
N SER A 319 9.96 16.29 15.50
CA SER A 319 10.16 17.74 15.58
C SER A 319 10.70 18.37 14.30
N THR A 320 11.23 17.58 13.37
CA THR A 320 11.92 18.09 12.18
C THR A 320 11.15 17.94 10.88
N ARG A 321 10.00 17.24 10.88
CA ARG A 321 9.20 16.95 9.68
C ARG A 321 7.72 16.94 9.93
N LEU A 322 6.98 17.35 8.92
CA LEU A 322 5.53 17.32 8.83
C LEU A 322 5.11 16.41 7.69
N ASN A 323 4.08 15.60 7.89
CA ASN A 323 3.49 14.77 6.84
C ASN A 323 2.08 15.26 6.53
N SER A 324 1.81 15.60 5.28
CA SER A 324 0.49 15.89 4.76
C SER A 324 0.00 14.74 3.89
N SER A 325 -1.17 14.17 4.19
CA SER A 325 -1.81 13.14 3.37
C SER A 325 -2.85 13.78 2.44
N HIS A 326 -2.81 13.43 1.16
CA HIS A 326 -3.65 14.03 0.12
C HIS A 326 -4.93 13.22 -0.17
N SER A 327 -5.39 12.39 0.74
CA SER A 327 -6.64 11.64 0.55
C SER A 327 -7.80 12.34 1.23
N ARG A 328 -8.69 12.95 0.46
CA ARG A 328 -10.06 13.27 0.88
C ARG A 328 -11.03 12.30 0.23
N SER A 329 -11.93 11.76 1.04
CA SER A 329 -13.14 11.08 0.56
C SER A 329 -14.21 12.14 0.38
N GLY A 330 -14.55 12.50 -0.82
CA GLY A 330 -15.78 13.26 -0.98
C GLY A 330 -15.77 14.29 -2.09
N VAL A 331 -16.66 14.13 -3.01
CA VAL A 331 -17.26 15.18 -3.82
C VAL A 331 -18.10 16.03 -2.85
N GLY A 332 -17.61 17.18 -2.49
CA GLY A 332 -18.38 18.11 -1.63
C GLY A 332 -17.50 19.28 -1.18
N GLY A 333 -17.59 20.39 -1.90
CA GLY A 333 -17.29 21.72 -1.41
C GLY A 333 -15.82 22.01 -1.12
N VAL A 334 -15.16 22.62 -2.06
CA VAL A 334 -13.97 23.45 -1.82
C VAL A 334 -14.36 24.54 -0.82
N GLY A 335 -13.95 24.35 0.41
CA GLY A 335 -13.77 25.45 1.36
C GLY A 335 -12.28 25.68 1.44
N VAL A 336 -11.82 26.81 0.97
CA VAL A 336 -10.46 27.34 1.03
C VAL A 336 -10.01 27.47 2.48
#